data_8db573779e293b1024109c372d866326
#
_entry.id   8db573779e293b1024109c372d866326
#
_cell.length_a   1.000
_cell.length_b   1.000
_cell.length_c   1.000
_cell.angle_alpha   90.00
_cell.angle_beta   90.00
_cell.angle_gamma   90.00
#
_symmetry.space_group_name_H-M   'P 1'
#
loop_
_entity.id
_entity.type
_entity.pdbx_description
1 polymer ?
#
loop_
_entity_poly.entity_id
_entity_poly.type
_entity_poly.pdbx_seq_one_letter_code
_entity_poly.pdbx_strand_id
1 'polypeptide(L)'
;MNQPSYTSGRQDVALLATTVGDAFDATVARHAEREALVVRHQRLRYSWRQLAERVDAYARAFIALGLRPGECLGIWAPNCAEWCITQFASAKVGAVLVNINPAYRSSELEYALKQSGCSWLICADAFKTSDYHAMLGDLLPELARARPGELASERLPELRGVISLAERAPAGFLHWQGLPGLAAAVGAEELRQRQASLQFDEPINIQYTSGTTGFPKGATLSHYNILNNGYMVGESLGLGAEDRLVIPVPLYHCFGMVMGNLGCVTHGSTMIYPAPSFDAEATLLAVAEERATALYGVPTMFIAELDHPRRREFDLSSLRTGIMAGATCPIEVMRRVIGDMHMAEVQIAYGMTETSPVSLQTGPDDGLELRVTTVGRTQPRLESKIVDQTGRVVPRGEIGELCTRGYSVMLGYWNDPQATAEAIDPARWMHTGDLAVMDDDGYVRIVGRSKDMIIRGGENIYPRELEEFFFTHPAVADVQVIGIPDERYGEEIVAWIKLHPGHHADDEQLRAFCKARIAHFKIPRHFRFVDEFPMTVTGKIQKFRMREISIEEIRLLALRQGRD
;
A
#
# COMPACT_ATOMS: atom_id res chain seq x y z
N MET A 1 36.31 4.77 -15.78
CA MET A 1 35.63 5.46 -14.64
C MET A 1 34.34 4.70 -14.43
N ASN A 2 34.10 4.23 -13.24
CA ASN A 2 32.82 3.56 -12.93
C ASN A 2 31.68 4.55 -13.14
N GLN A 3 30.61 4.13 -13.81
CA GLN A 3 29.42 4.97 -13.98
C GLN A 3 28.78 5.27 -12.62
N PRO A 4 28.23 6.48 -12.41
CA PRO A 4 27.52 6.79 -11.17
C PRO A 4 26.22 5.98 -11.08
N SER A 5 25.82 5.61 -9.88
CA SER A 5 24.52 4.99 -9.57
C SER A 5 23.40 6.03 -9.65
N TYR A 6 23.13 6.49 -10.87
CA TYR A 6 22.08 7.44 -11.23
C TYR A 6 21.43 7.02 -12.54
N THR A 7 20.10 7.17 -12.60
CA THR A 7 19.33 6.95 -13.82
C THR A 7 18.09 7.82 -13.85
N SER A 8 17.65 8.18 -15.05
CA SER A 8 16.33 8.77 -15.28
C SER A 8 15.48 7.81 -16.08
N GLY A 9 14.22 7.70 -15.73
CA GLY A 9 13.23 6.94 -16.50
C GLY A 9 13.01 7.57 -17.88
N ARG A 10 12.33 6.81 -18.74
CA ARG A 10 11.97 7.26 -20.10
C ARG A 10 11.29 8.63 -20.08
N GLN A 11 11.61 9.47 -21.07
CA GLN A 11 11.12 10.85 -21.17
C GLN A 11 10.06 11.04 -22.28
N ASP A 12 9.76 9.99 -23.02
CA ASP A 12 8.83 9.97 -24.15
C ASP A 12 7.35 9.81 -23.76
N VAL A 13 7.06 9.46 -22.51
CA VAL A 13 5.69 9.40 -21.97
C VAL A 13 5.28 10.75 -21.39
N ALA A 14 4.14 11.30 -21.80
CA ALA A 14 3.64 12.57 -21.28
C ALA A 14 3.05 12.42 -19.88
N LEU A 15 3.25 13.42 -19.03
CA LEU A 15 2.56 13.51 -17.74
C LEU A 15 1.16 14.16 -17.94
N LEU A 16 0.21 13.69 -17.17
CA LEU A 16 -1.16 14.19 -17.17
C LEU A 16 -1.24 15.44 -16.27
N ALA A 17 -1.44 16.61 -16.85
CA ALA A 17 -1.64 17.87 -16.13
C ALA A 17 -3.16 18.12 -15.95
N THR A 18 -3.81 17.21 -15.20
CA THR A 18 -5.26 17.24 -14.99
C THR A 18 -5.59 16.72 -13.59
N THR A 19 -6.77 17.06 -13.08
CA THR A 19 -7.26 16.55 -11.79
C THR A 19 -7.75 15.09 -11.91
N VAL A 20 -7.85 14.40 -10.79
CA VAL A 20 -8.44 13.03 -10.74
C VAL A 20 -9.90 13.06 -11.19
N GLY A 21 -10.66 14.12 -10.83
CA GLY A 21 -12.05 14.28 -11.25
C GLY A 21 -12.19 14.44 -12.77
N ASP A 22 -11.35 15.27 -13.39
CA ASP A 22 -11.37 15.50 -14.84
C ASP A 22 -10.91 14.26 -15.62
N ALA A 23 -9.90 13.55 -15.13
CA ALA A 23 -9.46 12.30 -15.73
C ALA A 23 -10.56 11.22 -15.67
N PHE A 24 -11.29 11.14 -14.55
CA PHE A 24 -12.46 10.27 -14.42
C PHE A 24 -13.55 10.63 -15.46
N ASP A 25 -13.91 11.90 -15.57
CA ASP A 25 -14.92 12.36 -16.54
C ASP A 25 -14.49 12.12 -17.99
N ALA A 26 -13.22 12.31 -18.31
CA ALA A 26 -12.68 12.01 -19.63
C ALA A 26 -12.80 10.52 -19.98
N THR A 27 -12.64 9.64 -18.99
CA THR A 27 -12.80 8.18 -19.16
C THR A 27 -14.27 7.80 -19.32
N VAL A 28 -15.16 8.40 -18.52
CA VAL A 28 -16.61 8.24 -18.67
C VAL A 28 -17.07 8.64 -20.07
N ALA A 29 -16.58 9.78 -20.58
CA ALA A 29 -16.93 10.25 -21.92
C ALA A 29 -16.50 9.27 -23.03
N ARG A 30 -15.36 8.60 -22.87
CA ARG A 30 -14.83 7.65 -23.86
C ARG A 30 -15.46 6.26 -23.77
N HIS A 31 -15.84 5.82 -22.55
CA HIS A 31 -16.19 4.42 -22.26
C HIS A 31 -17.53 4.26 -21.53
N ALA A 32 -18.48 5.20 -21.69
CA ALA A 32 -19.71 5.33 -20.91
C ALA A 32 -20.47 4.02 -20.67
N GLU A 33 -20.61 3.18 -21.69
CA GLU A 33 -21.41 1.95 -21.64
C GLU A 33 -20.61 0.72 -21.21
N ARG A 34 -19.28 0.85 -21.10
CA ARG A 34 -18.43 -0.26 -20.63
C ARG A 34 -18.53 -0.41 -19.13
N GLU A 35 -18.31 -1.61 -18.64
CA GLU A 35 -18.27 -1.91 -17.21
C GLU A 35 -17.07 -1.20 -16.56
N ALA A 36 -17.32 -0.45 -15.48
CA ALA A 36 -16.30 0.30 -14.74
C ALA A 36 -15.93 -0.38 -13.42
N LEU A 37 -16.95 -0.86 -12.70
CA LEU A 37 -16.78 -1.37 -11.34
C LEU A 37 -17.67 -2.60 -11.10
N VAL A 38 -17.06 -3.65 -10.61
CA VAL A 38 -17.71 -4.87 -10.11
C VAL A 38 -17.33 -5.06 -8.65
N VAL A 39 -18.32 -5.06 -7.76
CA VAL A 39 -18.12 -5.34 -6.33
C VAL A 39 -18.88 -6.61 -5.98
N ARG A 40 -18.16 -7.72 -5.99
CA ARG A 40 -18.78 -9.05 -5.97
C ARG A 40 -19.54 -9.34 -4.68
N HIS A 41 -18.96 -9.04 -3.53
CA HIS A 41 -19.59 -9.27 -2.22
C HIS A 41 -20.84 -8.40 -1.99
N GLN A 42 -20.92 -7.23 -2.66
CA GLN A 42 -22.11 -6.38 -2.64
C GLN A 42 -23.09 -6.70 -3.79
N ARG A 43 -22.71 -7.57 -4.74
CA ARG A 43 -23.47 -7.89 -5.96
C ARG A 43 -23.79 -6.64 -6.78
N LEU A 44 -22.86 -5.69 -6.84
CA LEU A 44 -23.00 -4.43 -7.57
C LEU A 44 -22.14 -4.46 -8.84
N ARG A 45 -22.72 -3.89 -9.92
CA ARG A 45 -22.06 -3.65 -11.19
C ARG A 45 -22.46 -2.28 -11.70
N TYR A 46 -21.48 -1.49 -12.12
CA TYR A 46 -21.72 -0.18 -12.73
C TYR A 46 -20.96 -0.06 -14.02
N SER A 47 -21.63 0.44 -15.07
CA SER A 47 -20.93 1.01 -16.22
C SER A 47 -20.25 2.34 -15.81
N TRP A 48 -19.35 2.85 -16.65
CA TRP A 48 -18.73 4.15 -16.40
C TRP A 48 -19.78 5.26 -16.24
N ARG A 49 -20.83 5.26 -17.05
CA ARG A 49 -21.97 6.18 -16.91
C ARG A 49 -22.66 6.06 -15.56
N GLN A 50 -23.02 4.85 -15.17
CA GLN A 50 -23.72 4.60 -13.90
C GLN A 50 -22.85 4.97 -12.69
N LEU A 51 -21.54 4.68 -12.76
CA LEU A 51 -20.61 5.09 -11.71
C LEU A 51 -20.50 6.61 -11.63
N ALA A 52 -20.44 7.32 -12.79
CA ALA A 52 -20.41 8.78 -12.83
C ALA A 52 -21.66 9.41 -12.23
N GLU A 53 -22.85 8.88 -12.53
CA GLU A 53 -24.12 9.35 -11.94
C GLU A 53 -24.09 9.25 -10.40
N ARG A 54 -23.53 8.16 -9.88
CA ARG A 54 -23.34 7.99 -8.41
C ARG A 54 -22.32 8.99 -7.88
N VAL A 55 -21.15 9.06 -8.48
CA VAL A 55 -20.07 9.99 -8.10
C VAL A 55 -20.58 11.42 -8.05
N ASP A 56 -21.31 11.88 -9.09
CA ASP A 56 -21.84 13.24 -9.16
C ASP A 56 -22.90 13.52 -8.09
N ALA A 57 -23.76 12.52 -7.80
CA ALA A 57 -24.75 12.65 -6.75
C ALA A 57 -24.10 12.83 -5.37
N TYR A 58 -23.07 12.04 -5.06
CA TYR A 58 -22.34 12.17 -3.80
C TYR A 58 -21.45 13.41 -3.76
N ALA A 59 -20.83 13.81 -4.85
CA ALA A 59 -20.09 15.08 -4.94
C ALA A 59 -20.97 16.28 -4.61
N ARG A 60 -22.17 16.36 -5.20
CA ARG A 60 -23.14 17.41 -4.88
C ARG A 60 -23.63 17.33 -3.44
N ALA A 61 -23.82 16.12 -2.89
CA ALA A 61 -24.16 15.95 -1.49
C ALA A 61 -23.04 16.46 -0.56
N PHE A 62 -21.77 16.23 -0.89
CA PHE A 62 -20.64 16.76 -0.12
C PHE A 62 -20.61 18.31 -0.16
N ILE A 63 -20.92 18.94 -1.29
CA ILE A 63 -21.09 20.40 -1.36
C ILE A 63 -22.25 20.85 -0.45
N ALA A 64 -23.40 20.16 -0.51
CA ALA A 64 -24.56 20.46 0.34
C ALA A 64 -24.27 20.32 1.84
N LEU A 65 -23.39 19.40 2.23
CA LEU A 65 -22.87 19.25 3.60
C LEU A 65 -21.86 20.35 3.97
N GLY A 66 -21.58 21.29 3.08
CA GLY A 66 -20.66 22.40 3.31
C GLY A 66 -19.18 22.01 3.24
N LEU A 67 -18.84 20.87 2.61
CA LEU A 67 -17.45 20.48 2.41
C LEU A 67 -16.78 21.40 1.37
N ARG A 68 -15.67 22.02 1.76
CA ARG A 68 -14.93 22.98 0.93
C ARG A 68 -13.66 22.36 0.35
N PRO A 69 -13.11 22.91 -0.75
CA PRO A 69 -11.81 22.51 -1.25
C PRO A 69 -10.73 22.62 -0.15
N GLY A 70 -9.86 21.62 -0.10
CA GLY A 70 -8.80 21.52 0.90
C GLY A 70 -9.24 21.00 2.28
N GLU A 71 -10.56 20.89 2.56
CA GLU A 71 -11.01 20.25 3.80
C GLU A 71 -10.84 18.72 3.73
N CYS A 72 -10.54 18.12 4.87
CA CYS A 72 -10.31 16.68 4.97
C CYS A 72 -11.60 15.90 5.18
N LEU A 73 -11.77 14.84 4.37
CA LEU A 73 -12.84 13.85 4.46
C LEU A 73 -12.23 12.49 4.79
N GLY A 74 -12.47 11.96 5.98
CA GLY A 74 -12.01 10.63 6.38
C GLY A 74 -12.87 9.51 5.78
N ILE A 75 -12.23 8.41 5.36
CA ILE A 75 -12.93 7.16 5.04
C ILE A 75 -12.32 6.01 5.84
N TRP A 76 -13.15 5.35 6.65
CA TRP A 76 -12.80 4.23 7.50
C TRP A 76 -13.68 3.03 7.19
N ALA A 77 -13.29 2.34 6.13
CA ALA A 77 -14.07 1.23 5.57
C ALA A 77 -13.17 0.21 4.87
N PRO A 78 -13.58 -1.06 4.78
CA PRO A 78 -12.97 -2.05 3.90
C PRO A 78 -13.26 -1.75 2.42
N ASN A 79 -12.80 -2.63 1.52
CA ASN A 79 -13.10 -2.49 0.09
C ASN A 79 -14.61 -2.60 -0.16
N CYS A 80 -15.20 -1.58 -0.76
CA CYS A 80 -16.62 -1.52 -1.09
C CYS A 80 -16.87 -0.50 -2.23
N ALA A 81 -18.06 -0.49 -2.81
CA ALA A 81 -18.45 0.46 -3.86
C ALA A 81 -18.41 1.91 -3.35
N GLU A 82 -18.83 2.11 -2.12
CA GLU A 82 -18.89 3.41 -1.46
C GLU A 82 -17.50 4.04 -1.32
N TRP A 83 -16.47 3.19 -1.12
CA TRP A 83 -15.08 3.63 -1.10
C TRP A 83 -14.66 4.23 -2.45
N CYS A 84 -14.94 3.52 -3.55
CA CYS A 84 -14.66 3.96 -4.91
C CYS A 84 -15.42 5.26 -5.24
N ILE A 85 -16.71 5.32 -4.91
CA ILE A 85 -17.55 6.52 -5.12
C ILE A 85 -16.99 7.70 -4.32
N THR A 86 -16.59 7.49 -3.06
CA THR A 86 -16.00 8.52 -2.21
C THR A 86 -14.71 9.08 -2.81
N GLN A 87 -13.82 8.22 -3.31
CA GLN A 87 -12.56 8.63 -3.92
C GLN A 87 -12.78 9.64 -5.06
N PHE A 88 -13.70 9.35 -5.96
CA PHE A 88 -13.95 10.23 -7.12
C PHE A 88 -14.83 11.42 -6.77
N ALA A 89 -15.81 11.25 -5.88
CA ALA A 89 -16.66 12.35 -5.42
C ALA A 89 -15.86 13.40 -4.63
N SER A 90 -14.98 12.98 -3.72
CA SER A 90 -14.09 13.90 -2.99
C SER A 90 -13.15 14.62 -3.94
N ALA A 91 -12.60 13.93 -4.95
CA ALA A 91 -11.71 14.51 -5.93
C ALA A 91 -12.40 15.58 -6.80
N LYS A 92 -13.69 15.41 -7.15
CA LYS A 92 -14.46 16.40 -7.92
C LYS A 92 -14.78 17.67 -7.12
N VAL A 93 -14.86 17.58 -5.81
CA VAL A 93 -15.16 18.75 -4.95
C VAL A 93 -13.90 19.36 -4.31
N GLY A 94 -12.72 18.76 -4.53
CA GLY A 94 -11.45 19.23 -4.00
C GLY A 94 -11.26 18.91 -2.51
N ALA A 95 -12.03 17.97 -1.96
CA ALA A 95 -11.84 17.52 -0.58
C ALA A 95 -10.68 16.52 -0.48
N VAL A 96 -9.80 16.72 0.47
CA VAL A 96 -8.64 15.85 0.70
C VAL A 96 -9.12 14.56 1.37
N LEU A 97 -9.07 13.44 0.64
CA LEU A 97 -9.46 12.15 1.16
C LEU A 97 -8.42 11.60 2.12
N VAL A 98 -8.80 11.35 3.37
CA VAL A 98 -7.95 10.76 4.39
C VAL A 98 -8.23 9.27 4.50
N ASN A 99 -7.27 8.47 4.07
CA ASN A 99 -7.39 7.01 4.10
C ASN A 99 -7.10 6.50 5.50
N ILE A 100 -8.13 5.99 6.19
CA ILE A 100 -8.00 5.46 7.54
C ILE A 100 -7.93 3.93 7.47
N ASN A 101 -6.90 3.37 8.11
CA ASN A 101 -6.71 1.93 8.15
C ASN A 101 -7.89 1.23 8.85
N PRO A 102 -8.58 0.28 8.18
CA PRO A 102 -9.71 -0.45 8.76
C PRO A 102 -9.40 -1.18 10.08
N ALA A 103 -8.13 -1.47 10.37
CA ALA A 103 -7.72 -2.12 11.61
C ALA A 103 -7.47 -1.17 12.78
N TYR A 104 -7.51 0.14 12.56
CA TYR A 104 -7.28 1.10 13.65
C TYR A 104 -8.29 0.90 14.79
N ARG A 105 -7.79 1.05 16.02
CA ARG A 105 -8.57 1.11 17.23
C ARG A 105 -8.83 2.57 17.62
N SER A 106 -9.62 2.78 18.67
CA SER A 106 -10.10 4.13 19.05
C SER A 106 -9.00 5.17 19.20
N SER A 107 -7.85 4.83 19.78
CA SER A 107 -6.72 5.76 19.96
C SER A 107 -6.03 6.14 18.63
N GLU A 108 -5.87 5.18 17.72
CA GLU A 108 -5.27 5.41 16.41
C GLU A 108 -6.23 6.19 15.50
N LEU A 109 -7.52 5.88 15.59
CA LEU A 109 -8.58 6.62 14.90
C LEU A 109 -8.65 8.08 15.37
N GLU A 110 -8.68 8.30 16.70
CA GLU A 110 -8.66 9.65 17.29
C GLU A 110 -7.46 10.45 16.81
N TYR A 111 -6.27 9.83 16.85
CA TYR A 111 -5.06 10.46 16.34
C TYR A 111 -5.18 10.85 14.88
N ALA A 112 -5.60 9.93 14.00
CA ALA A 112 -5.71 10.18 12.56
C ALA A 112 -6.70 11.30 12.26
N LEU A 113 -7.88 11.31 12.89
CA LEU A 113 -8.90 12.35 12.71
C LEU A 113 -8.44 13.70 13.22
N LYS A 114 -7.78 13.75 14.37
CA LYS A 114 -7.29 14.98 14.98
C LYS A 114 -6.13 15.58 14.19
N GLN A 115 -5.14 14.77 13.84
CA GLN A 115 -3.93 15.21 13.14
C GLN A 115 -4.25 15.67 11.70
N SER A 116 -5.19 15.02 11.01
CA SER A 116 -5.65 15.44 9.69
C SER A 116 -6.61 16.62 9.71
N GLY A 117 -7.29 16.87 10.84
CA GLY A 117 -8.35 17.87 10.92
C GLY A 117 -9.58 17.47 10.09
N CYS A 118 -9.95 16.20 10.09
CA CYS A 118 -11.11 15.73 9.35
C CYS A 118 -12.38 16.48 9.74
N SER A 119 -13.06 17.06 8.75
CA SER A 119 -14.36 17.72 8.94
C SER A 119 -15.52 16.74 8.89
N TRP A 120 -15.39 15.65 8.14
CA TRP A 120 -16.36 14.58 8.01
C TRP A 120 -15.67 13.22 8.02
N LEU A 121 -16.35 12.22 8.58
CA LEU A 121 -15.91 10.83 8.56
C LEU A 121 -16.98 9.95 7.91
N ILE A 122 -16.61 9.19 6.91
CA ILE A 122 -17.39 8.08 6.36
C ILE A 122 -16.88 6.79 7.01
N CYS A 123 -17.77 5.97 7.60
CA CYS A 123 -17.38 4.72 8.22
C CYS A 123 -18.32 3.57 7.88
N ALA A 124 -17.76 2.37 7.76
CA ALA A 124 -18.55 1.13 7.81
C ALA A 124 -19.15 0.92 9.21
N ASP A 125 -19.99 -0.09 9.36
CA ASP A 125 -20.51 -0.52 10.66
C ASP A 125 -19.49 -1.30 11.48
N ALA A 126 -18.75 -2.19 10.80
CA ALA A 126 -17.77 -3.06 11.43
C ALA A 126 -16.67 -3.50 10.44
N PHE A 127 -15.56 -4.00 10.98
CA PHE A 127 -14.55 -4.73 10.24
C PHE A 127 -13.92 -5.82 11.11
N LYS A 128 -14.01 -7.09 10.67
CA LYS A 128 -13.57 -8.25 11.44
C LYS A 128 -14.18 -8.24 12.86
N THR A 129 -13.37 -8.07 13.89
CA THR A 129 -13.80 -8.03 15.31
C THR A 129 -14.06 -6.61 15.82
N SER A 130 -13.92 -5.58 14.99
CA SER A 130 -14.09 -4.17 15.38
C SER A 130 -15.50 -3.70 15.02
N ASP A 131 -16.29 -3.32 16.02
CA ASP A 131 -17.54 -2.58 15.85
C ASP A 131 -17.21 -1.09 15.81
N TYR A 132 -17.28 -0.49 14.62
CA TYR A 132 -16.91 0.90 14.41
C TYR A 132 -17.88 1.88 15.05
N HIS A 133 -19.18 1.55 15.04
CA HIS A 133 -20.18 2.41 15.65
C HIS A 133 -20.03 2.45 17.18
N ALA A 134 -19.77 1.30 17.81
CA ALA A 134 -19.50 1.25 19.25
C ALA A 134 -18.22 2.03 19.59
N MET A 135 -17.14 1.84 18.82
CA MET A 135 -15.88 2.56 19.02
C MET A 135 -16.04 4.08 18.87
N LEU A 136 -16.82 4.54 17.89
CA LEU A 136 -17.13 5.97 17.70
C LEU A 136 -18.05 6.50 18.81
N GLY A 137 -19.01 5.71 19.29
CA GLY A 137 -19.87 6.07 20.43
C GLY A 137 -19.08 6.23 21.74
N ASP A 138 -18.07 5.39 21.97
CA ASP A 138 -17.16 5.50 23.12
C ASP A 138 -16.22 6.71 23.00
N LEU A 139 -15.73 6.97 21.79
CA LEU A 139 -14.83 8.09 21.51
C LEU A 139 -15.56 9.43 21.55
N LEU A 140 -16.78 9.49 21.03
CA LEU A 140 -17.61 10.68 20.83
C LEU A 140 -19.02 10.47 21.41
N PRO A 141 -19.18 10.41 22.74
CA PRO A 141 -20.49 10.19 23.38
C PRO A 141 -21.56 11.22 22.97
N GLU A 142 -21.11 12.41 22.53
CA GLU A 142 -21.96 13.50 22.03
C GLU A 142 -22.77 13.09 20.79
N LEU A 143 -22.25 12.16 19.96
CA LEU A 143 -22.93 11.66 18.76
C LEU A 143 -24.36 11.20 19.03
N ALA A 144 -24.57 10.48 20.13
CA ALA A 144 -25.89 9.94 20.48
C ALA A 144 -26.98 11.02 20.67
N ARG A 145 -26.57 12.27 20.92
CA ARG A 145 -27.46 13.42 21.19
C ARG A 145 -27.38 14.50 20.11
N ALA A 146 -26.36 14.45 19.26
CA ALA A 146 -26.17 15.39 18.17
C ALA A 146 -27.24 15.20 17.10
N ARG A 147 -27.65 16.28 16.45
CA ARG A 147 -28.34 16.16 15.19
C ARG A 147 -27.33 15.70 14.14
N PRO A 148 -27.74 14.82 13.20
CA PRO A 148 -26.85 14.40 12.13
C PRO A 148 -26.25 15.60 11.38
N GLY A 149 -24.91 15.69 11.37
CA GLY A 149 -24.18 16.81 10.74
C GLY A 149 -23.93 18.02 11.62
N GLU A 150 -24.37 18.00 12.90
CA GLU A 150 -24.17 19.08 13.89
C GLU A 150 -23.39 18.57 15.12
N LEU A 151 -22.38 17.71 14.89
CA LEU A 151 -21.52 17.25 15.97
C LEU A 151 -20.66 18.40 16.49
N ALA A 152 -20.62 18.52 17.82
CA ALA A 152 -19.70 19.42 18.52
C ALA A 152 -18.99 18.61 19.60
N SER A 153 -17.71 18.33 19.38
CA SER A 153 -16.87 17.56 20.31
C SER A 153 -15.62 18.34 20.69
N GLU A 154 -15.28 18.36 21.97
CA GLU A 154 -14.02 18.93 22.45
C GLU A 154 -12.80 18.09 22.01
N ARG A 155 -12.99 16.78 21.83
CA ARG A 155 -11.94 15.87 21.41
C ARG A 155 -11.54 16.05 19.96
N LEU A 156 -12.54 16.23 19.08
CA LEU A 156 -12.39 16.37 17.63
C LEU A 156 -13.16 17.61 17.16
N PRO A 157 -12.67 18.82 17.45
CA PRO A 157 -13.41 20.07 17.23
C PRO A 157 -13.68 20.36 15.75
N GLU A 158 -12.87 19.81 14.83
CA GLU A 158 -13.06 20.00 13.39
C GLU A 158 -14.13 19.06 12.81
N LEU A 159 -14.44 17.93 13.50
CA LEU A 159 -15.35 16.90 13.00
C LEU A 159 -16.81 17.36 13.17
N ARG A 160 -17.47 17.69 12.07
CA ARG A 160 -18.86 18.15 12.03
C ARG A 160 -19.88 17.02 12.03
N GLY A 161 -19.48 15.82 11.59
CA GLY A 161 -20.36 14.67 11.58
C GLY A 161 -19.76 13.40 11.03
N VAL A 162 -20.50 12.32 11.22
CA VAL A 162 -20.15 10.97 10.76
C VAL A 162 -21.24 10.46 9.84
N ILE A 163 -20.81 9.84 8.73
CA ILE A 163 -21.66 9.23 7.71
C ILE A 163 -21.50 7.72 7.83
N SER A 164 -22.57 7.00 8.12
CA SER A 164 -22.56 5.55 8.24
C SER A 164 -22.90 4.88 6.92
N LEU A 165 -22.10 3.87 6.54
CA LEU A 165 -22.35 2.98 5.40
C LEU A 165 -23.31 1.83 5.74
N ALA A 166 -23.63 1.62 7.02
CA ALA A 166 -24.55 0.57 7.47
C ALA A 166 -25.93 0.72 6.83
N GLU A 167 -26.68 -0.37 6.73
CA GLU A 167 -28.07 -0.36 6.25
C GLU A 167 -28.97 0.56 7.10
N ARG A 168 -28.67 0.67 8.40
CA ARG A 168 -29.32 1.59 9.33
C ARG A 168 -28.29 2.39 10.10
N ALA A 169 -28.32 3.69 9.93
CA ALA A 169 -27.42 4.59 10.66
C ALA A 169 -27.86 4.72 12.13
N PRO A 170 -26.93 4.69 13.09
CA PRO A 170 -27.22 5.00 14.50
C PRO A 170 -27.67 6.46 14.68
N ALA A 171 -28.23 6.76 15.87
CA ALA A 171 -28.57 8.14 16.23
C ALA A 171 -27.32 9.05 16.14
N GLY A 172 -27.50 10.27 15.62
CA GLY A 172 -26.42 11.24 15.41
C GLY A 172 -25.59 11.05 14.12
N PHE A 173 -25.71 9.91 13.44
CA PHE A 173 -25.06 9.66 12.18
C PHE A 173 -25.93 10.06 10.99
N LEU A 174 -25.32 10.55 9.92
CA LEU A 174 -25.94 10.60 8.62
C LEU A 174 -25.92 9.20 7.99
N HIS A 175 -26.95 8.90 7.20
CA HIS A 175 -27.01 7.65 6.45
C HIS A 175 -26.49 7.86 5.03
N TRP A 176 -25.54 7.05 4.61
CA TRP A 176 -24.92 7.13 3.28
C TRP A 176 -25.98 7.18 2.15
N GLN A 177 -26.92 6.25 2.16
CA GLN A 177 -27.96 6.17 1.11
C GLN A 177 -28.92 7.37 1.10
N GLY A 178 -28.96 8.16 2.18
CA GLY A 178 -29.74 9.40 2.26
C GLY A 178 -29.03 10.61 1.63
N LEU A 179 -27.72 10.55 1.47
CA LEU A 179 -26.92 11.69 0.98
C LEU A 179 -27.35 12.17 -0.42
N PRO A 180 -27.66 11.31 -1.42
CA PRO A 180 -28.11 11.76 -2.73
C PRO A 180 -29.37 12.65 -2.66
N GLY A 181 -30.19 12.52 -1.61
CA GLY A 181 -31.33 13.43 -1.37
C GLY A 181 -30.91 14.87 -1.12
N LEU A 182 -29.74 15.10 -0.53
CA LEU A 182 -29.17 16.44 -0.30
C LEU A 182 -28.65 17.05 -1.61
N ALA A 183 -28.29 16.23 -2.59
CA ALA A 183 -27.81 16.68 -3.89
C ALA A 183 -28.82 17.53 -4.66
N ALA A 184 -30.12 17.45 -4.34
CA ALA A 184 -31.14 18.29 -4.95
C ALA A 184 -30.95 19.79 -4.64
N ALA A 185 -30.27 20.14 -3.55
CA ALA A 185 -29.97 21.52 -3.17
C ALA A 185 -28.80 22.14 -3.97
N VAL A 186 -28.03 21.33 -4.69
CA VAL A 186 -26.82 21.74 -5.43
C VAL A 186 -27.00 21.41 -6.91
N GLY A 187 -26.92 22.40 -7.77
CA GLY A 187 -27.07 22.21 -9.22
C GLY A 187 -25.87 21.50 -9.85
N ALA A 188 -26.08 20.82 -10.97
CA ALA A 188 -24.97 20.22 -11.73
C ALA A 188 -23.94 21.26 -12.17
N GLU A 189 -24.40 22.50 -12.45
CA GLU A 189 -23.51 23.61 -12.80
C GLU A 189 -22.60 24.01 -11.68
N GLU A 190 -23.07 24.03 -10.43
CA GLU A 190 -22.27 24.35 -9.26
C GLU A 190 -21.14 23.30 -9.05
N LEU A 191 -21.46 22.01 -9.26
CA LEU A 191 -20.44 20.96 -9.24
C LEU A 191 -19.38 21.19 -10.32
N ARG A 192 -19.81 21.51 -11.57
CA ARG A 192 -18.87 21.79 -12.67
C ARG A 192 -17.96 22.99 -12.36
N GLN A 193 -18.53 24.07 -11.83
CA GLN A 193 -17.76 25.27 -11.43
C GLN A 193 -16.76 24.94 -10.30
N ARG A 194 -17.18 24.14 -9.31
CA ARG A 194 -16.32 23.68 -8.24
C ARG A 194 -15.15 22.86 -8.79
N GLN A 195 -15.42 21.87 -9.63
CA GLN A 195 -14.39 21.02 -10.24
C GLN A 195 -13.44 21.84 -11.12
N ALA A 196 -13.96 22.76 -11.94
CA ALA A 196 -13.15 23.63 -12.80
C ALA A 196 -12.27 24.63 -12.02
N SER A 197 -12.54 24.88 -10.74
CA SER A 197 -11.71 25.75 -9.90
C SER A 197 -10.49 25.03 -9.29
N LEU A 198 -10.43 23.70 -9.38
CA LEU A 198 -9.37 22.89 -8.78
C LEU A 198 -8.10 22.86 -9.63
N GLN A 199 -6.95 22.71 -8.99
CA GLN A 199 -5.66 22.57 -9.65
C GLN A 199 -5.10 21.16 -9.46
N PHE A 200 -4.42 20.64 -10.47
CA PHE A 200 -3.88 19.28 -10.45
C PHE A 200 -2.75 19.06 -9.44
N ASP A 201 -2.08 20.11 -9.00
CA ASP A 201 -0.99 20.09 -8.01
C ASP A 201 -1.46 20.33 -6.56
N GLU A 202 -2.77 20.54 -6.34
CA GLU A 202 -3.36 20.65 -5.01
C GLU A 202 -3.39 19.28 -4.29
N PRO A 203 -3.30 19.29 -2.93
CA PRO A 203 -3.47 18.09 -2.13
C PRO A 203 -4.84 17.45 -2.36
N ILE A 204 -4.88 16.12 -2.53
CA ILE A 204 -6.15 15.38 -2.70
C ILE A 204 -6.23 14.14 -1.85
N ASN A 205 -5.11 13.68 -1.32
CA ASN A 205 -5.10 12.45 -0.52
C ASN A 205 -4.07 12.53 0.61
N ILE A 206 -4.43 12.01 1.77
CA ILE A 206 -3.54 11.77 2.91
C ILE A 206 -3.59 10.30 3.25
N GLN A 207 -2.42 9.67 3.26
CA GLN A 207 -2.27 8.27 3.67
C GLN A 207 -1.32 8.16 4.85
N TYR A 208 -1.78 7.53 5.93
CA TYR A 208 -0.97 7.32 7.11
C TYR A 208 -0.03 6.13 6.91
N THR A 209 1.26 6.40 7.09
CA THR A 209 2.31 5.37 7.08
C THR A 209 2.70 5.02 8.49
N SER A 210 2.94 3.73 8.76
CA SER A 210 3.48 3.29 10.05
C SER A 210 4.91 3.80 10.19
N GLY A 211 5.08 4.87 10.92
CA GLY A 211 6.39 5.39 11.30
C GLY A 211 7.15 4.37 12.17
N THR A 212 8.46 4.37 12.06
CA THR A 212 9.33 3.48 12.87
C THR A 212 9.70 4.07 14.22
N THR A 213 9.29 5.31 14.46
CA THR A 213 9.71 6.11 15.63
C THR A 213 8.55 6.74 16.40
N GLY A 214 7.31 6.23 16.26
CA GLY A 214 6.18 6.80 16.98
C GLY A 214 4.84 6.77 16.23
N PHE A 215 4.09 7.84 16.29
CA PHE A 215 2.78 7.95 15.65
C PHE A 215 2.87 7.92 14.10
N PRO A 216 1.84 7.38 13.42
CA PRO A 216 1.79 7.38 11.97
C PRO A 216 1.89 8.78 11.37
N LYS A 217 2.63 8.92 10.27
CA LYS A 217 2.76 10.18 9.53
C LYS A 217 1.83 10.21 8.33
N GLY A 218 1.12 11.31 8.11
CA GLY A 218 0.21 11.47 6.99
C GLY A 218 0.93 11.95 5.73
N ALA A 219 1.30 11.05 4.82
CA ALA A 219 1.87 11.42 3.52
C ALA A 219 0.81 12.14 2.67
N THR A 220 1.08 13.37 2.26
CA THR A 220 0.18 14.23 1.50
C THR A 220 0.48 14.14 0.01
N LEU A 221 -0.51 13.71 -0.76
CA LEU A 221 -0.38 13.46 -2.19
C LEU A 221 -1.31 14.37 -2.98
N SER A 222 -0.81 14.94 -4.09
CA SER A 222 -1.61 15.76 -5.01
C SER A 222 -2.31 14.88 -6.04
N HIS A 223 -3.29 15.47 -6.76
CA HIS A 223 -3.86 14.83 -7.95
C HIS A 223 -2.75 14.42 -8.92
N TYR A 224 -1.76 15.30 -9.14
CA TYR A 224 -0.65 15.07 -10.06
C TYR A 224 0.21 13.87 -9.67
N ASN A 225 0.50 13.74 -8.37
CA ASN A 225 1.28 12.61 -7.87
C ASN A 225 0.57 11.28 -8.17
N ILE A 226 -0.66 11.12 -7.65
CA ILE A 226 -1.35 9.83 -7.68
C ILE A 226 -1.89 9.47 -9.05
N LEU A 227 -2.41 10.46 -9.82
CA LEU A 227 -2.95 10.18 -11.15
C LEU A 227 -1.86 9.72 -12.10
N ASN A 228 -0.73 10.43 -12.14
CA ASN A 228 0.38 10.04 -13.00
C ASN A 228 1.01 8.71 -12.59
N ASN A 229 1.05 8.41 -11.30
CA ASN A 229 1.59 7.12 -10.86
C ASN A 229 0.66 5.97 -11.28
N GLY A 230 -0.65 6.09 -11.10
CA GLY A 230 -1.62 5.12 -11.61
C GLY A 230 -1.53 4.96 -13.13
N TYR A 231 -1.38 6.06 -13.87
CA TYR A 231 -1.20 6.07 -15.31
C TYR A 231 0.06 5.31 -15.75
N MET A 232 1.22 5.66 -15.18
CA MET A 232 2.49 5.02 -15.56
C MET A 232 2.54 3.53 -15.21
N VAL A 233 1.88 3.12 -14.12
CA VAL A 233 1.74 1.71 -13.76
C VAL A 233 0.87 0.99 -14.79
N GLY A 234 -0.27 1.57 -15.18
CA GLY A 234 -1.15 1.01 -16.20
C GLY A 234 -0.50 0.90 -17.57
N GLU A 235 0.26 1.93 -18.00
CA GLU A 235 1.07 1.91 -19.21
C GLU A 235 2.09 0.76 -19.20
N SER A 236 2.79 0.55 -18.08
CA SER A 236 3.77 -0.53 -17.95
C SER A 236 3.15 -1.92 -18.03
N LEU A 237 1.93 -2.07 -17.53
CA LEU A 237 1.15 -3.33 -17.60
C LEU A 237 0.45 -3.52 -18.93
N GLY A 238 0.48 -2.53 -19.82
CA GLY A 238 -0.26 -2.52 -21.08
C GLY A 238 -1.77 -2.65 -20.84
N LEU A 239 -2.31 -1.95 -19.83
CA LEU A 239 -3.74 -1.93 -19.57
C LEU A 239 -4.48 -1.18 -20.69
N GLY A 240 -5.69 -1.64 -20.98
CA GLY A 240 -6.60 -0.99 -21.92
C GLY A 240 -8.06 -1.19 -21.52
N ALA A 241 -8.97 -0.64 -22.31
CA ALA A 241 -10.40 -0.67 -22.00
C ALA A 241 -11.03 -2.09 -21.99
N GLU A 242 -10.34 -3.09 -22.55
CA GLU A 242 -10.77 -4.47 -22.52
C GLU A 242 -10.29 -5.21 -21.26
N ASP A 243 -9.35 -4.63 -20.52
CA ASP A 243 -8.79 -5.29 -19.35
C ASP A 243 -9.72 -5.20 -18.13
N ARG A 244 -9.64 -6.22 -17.32
CA ARG A 244 -10.43 -6.44 -16.11
C ARG A 244 -9.48 -6.77 -14.98
N LEU A 245 -9.31 -5.82 -14.05
CA LEU A 245 -8.34 -5.92 -12.96
C LEU A 245 -9.01 -6.35 -11.66
N VAL A 246 -8.60 -7.50 -11.11
CA VAL A 246 -8.98 -7.91 -9.75
C VAL A 246 -8.07 -7.22 -8.73
N ILE A 247 -8.70 -6.51 -7.78
CA ILE A 247 -8.06 -5.71 -6.74
C ILE A 247 -8.42 -6.26 -5.36
N PRO A 248 -7.77 -7.33 -4.88
CA PRO A 248 -7.97 -7.88 -3.54
C PRO A 248 -7.22 -7.08 -2.47
N VAL A 249 -6.27 -6.24 -2.89
CA VAL A 249 -5.48 -5.37 -2.02
C VAL A 249 -6.33 -4.23 -1.47
N PRO A 250 -6.02 -3.73 -0.25
CA PRO A 250 -6.86 -2.72 0.40
C PRO A 250 -6.88 -1.38 -0.34
N LEU A 251 -8.07 -0.80 -0.49
CA LEU A 251 -8.25 0.53 -1.11
C LEU A 251 -7.72 1.68 -0.25
N TYR A 252 -7.63 1.51 1.07
CA TYR A 252 -7.03 2.55 1.92
C TYR A 252 -5.53 2.73 1.72
N HIS A 253 -4.90 1.87 0.92
CA HIS A 253 -3.49 1.90 0.57
C HIS A 253 -3.30 2.29 -0.91
N CYS A 254 -2.18 2.95 -1.25
CA CYS A 254 -1.83 3.30 -2.63
C CYS A 254 -1.92 2.12 -3.61
N PHE A 255 -1.65 0.89 -3.17
CA PHE A 255 -1.73 -0.28 -4.04
C PHE A 255 -3.14 -0.46 -4.60
N GLY A 256 -4.19 -0.32 -3.77
CA GLY A 256 -5.57 -0.43 -4.21
C GLY A 256 -6.07 0.82 -4.93
N MET A 257 -5.98 2.00 -4.26
CA MET A 257 -6.62 3.20 -4.76
C MET A 257 -5.85 3.92 -5.89
N VAL A 258 -4.52 3.86 -5.90
CA VAL A 258 -3.72 4.49 -6.96
C VAL A 258 -3.42 3.50 -8.07
N MET A 259 -2.66 2.45 -7.78
CA MET A 259 -2.26 1.47 -8.81
C MET A 259 -3.49 0.76 -9.39
N GLY A 260 -4.48 0.39 -8.54
CA GLY A 260 -5.72 -0.25 -8.95
C GLY A 260 -6.71 0.75 -9.57
N ASN A 261 -7.37 1.56 -8.75
CA ASN A 261 -8.46 2.42 -9.22
C ASN A 261 -8.02 3.44 -10.27
N LEU A 262 -6.94 4.22 -9.99
CA LEU A 262 -6.48 5.24 -10.94
C LEU A 262 -5.83 4.62 -12.18
N GLY A 263 -5.15 3.47 -12.04
CA GLY A 263 -4.66 2.69 -13.19
C GLY A 263 -5.81 2.29 -14.12
N CYS A 264 -6.91 1.80 -13.57
CA CYS A 264 -8.11 1.47 -14.36
C CYS A 264 -8.78 2.72 -14.95
N VAL A 265 -8.93 3.79 -14.17
CA VAL A 265 -9.54 5.04 -14.67
C VAL A 265 -8.75 5.60 -15.85
N THR A 266 -7.45 5.68 -15.77
CA THR A 266 -6.63 6.26 -16.85
C THR A 266 -6.64 5.45 -18.13
N HIS A 267 -6.96 4.15 -18.07
CA HIS A 267 -6.96 3.21 -19.20
C HIS A 267 -8.36 2.73 -19.63
N GLY A 268 -9.42 3.10 -18.88
CA GLY A 268 -10.79 2.64 -19.14
C GLY A 268 -11.04 1.18 -18.77
N SER A 269 -10.17 0.55 -17.98
CA SER A 269 -10.27 -0.85 -17.55
C SER A 269 -11.31 -1.04 -16.45
N THR A 270 -11.83 -2.26 -16.30
CA THR A 270 -12.79 -2.60 -15.24
C THR A 270 -12.11 -2.87 -13.91
N MET A 271 -12.55 -2.21 -12.84
CA MET A 271 -12.16 -2.49 -11.45
C MET A 271 -13.02 -3.62 -10.87
N ILE A 272 -12.41 -4.66 -10.28
CA ILE A 272 -13.12 -5.78 -9.65
C ILE A 272 -12.68 -5.94 -8.21
N TYR A 273 -13.61 -5.76 -7.25
CA TYR A 273 -13.36 -6.00 -5.83
C TYR A 273 -13.96 -7.36 -5.43
N PRO A 274 -13.13 -8.39 -5.17
CA PRO A 274 -13.62 -9.74 -4.88
C PRO A 274 -14.34 -9.84 -3.54
N ALA A 275 -13.81 -9.20 -2.50
CA ALA A 275 -14.29 -9.27 -1.13
C ALA A 275 -13.99 -7.96 -0.37
N PRO A 276 -14.55 -7.74 0.84
CA PRO A 276 -14.24 -6.57 1.68
C PRO A 276 -12.77 -6.50 2.13
N SER A 277 -12.11 -7.66 2.22
CA SER A 277 -10.68 -7.83 2.49
C SER A 277 -10.20 -9.05 1.71
N PHE A 278 -8.87 -9.24 1.64
CA PHE A 278 -8.32 -10.40 0.93
C PHE A 278 -8.94 -11.71 1.43
N ASP A 279 -9.41 -12.49 0.47
CA ASP A 279 -9.88 -13.87 0.59
C ASP A 279 -9.45 -14.61 -0.67
N ALA A 280 -8.68 -15.69 -0.52
CA ALA A 280 -8.08 -16.40 -1.64
C ALA A 280 -9.14 -17.05 -2.56
N GLU A 281 -10.19 -17.68 -1.97
CA GLU A 281 -11.25 -18.30 -2.76
C GLU A 281 -12.08 -17.26 -3.52
N ALA A 282 -12.47 -16.18 -2.85
CA ALA A 282 -13.20 -15.08 -3.48
C ALA A 282 -12.39 -14.43 -4.62
N THR A 283 -11.06 -14.33 -4.46
CA THR A 283 -10.17 -13.78 -5.49
C THR A 283 -10.09 -14.71 -6.70
N LEU A 284 -9.84 -16.02 -6.50
CA LEU A 284 -9.81 -17.01 -7.57
C LEU A 284 -11.15 -17.10 -8.31
N LEU A 285 -12.26 -17.08 -7.57
CA LEU A 285 -13.60 -17.06 -8.14
C LEU A 285 -13.86 -15.80 -8.96
N ALA A 286 -13.39 -14.63 -8.48
CA ALA A 286 -13.50 -13.39 -9.22
C ALA A 286 -12.71 -13.43 -10.54
N VAL A 287 -11.50 -13.98 -10.53
CA VAL A 287 -10.72 -14.16 -11.75
C VAL A 287 -11.47 -15.03 -12.75
N ALA A 288 -11.96 -16.19 -12.32
CA ALA A 288 -12.62 -17.15 -13.19
C ALA A 288 -13.95 -16.63 -13.77
N GLU A 289 -14.86 -16.15 -12.92
CA GLU A 289 -16.20 -15.74 -13.33
C GLU A 289 -16.22 -14.40 -14.07
N GLU A 290 -15.35 -13.47 -13.69
CA GLU A 290 -15.24 -12.17 -14.36
C GLU A 290 -14.29 -12.20 -15.55
N ARG A 291 -13.62 -13.34 -15.83
CA ARG A 291 -12.60 -13.49 -16.87
C ARG A 291 -11.55 -12.38 -16.79
N ALA A 292 -11.03 -12.19 -15.57
CA ALA A 292 -10.08 -11.13 -15.31
C ALA A 292 -8.78 -11.33 -16.09
N THR A 293 -8.22 -10.24 -16.60
CA THR A 293 -6.98 -10.24 -17.38
C THR A 293 -5.77 -9.83 -16.54
N ALA A 294 -6.02 -9.20 -15.40
CA ALA A 294 -4.99 -8.73 -14.50
C ALA A 294 -5.35 -8.98 -13.02
N LEU A 295 -4.34 -9.23 -12.20
CA LEU A 295 -4.49 -9.47 -10.76
C LEU A 295 -3.37 -8.78 -9.98
N TYR A 296 -3.73 -8.06 -8.92
CA TYR A 296 -2.78 -7.48 -7.98
C TYR A 296 -2.72 -8.30 -6.69
N GLY A 297 -1.54 -8.34 -6.08
CA GLY A 297 -1.38 -9.00 -4.79
C GLY A 297 -0.01 -8.75 -4.16
N VAL A 298 0.07 -8.98 -2.86
CA VAL A 298 1.35 -9.14 -2.17
C VAL A 298 1.77 -10.63 -2.24
N PRO A 299 3.05 -10.97 -2.07
CA PRO A 299 3.50 -12.37 -2.20
C PRO A 299 2.69 -13.38 -1.38
N THR A 300 2.32 -13.03 -0.14
CA THR A 300 1.51 -13.90 0.73
C THR A 300 0.10 -14.16 0.18
N MET A 301 -0.49 -13.22 -0.56
CA MET A 301 -1.78 -13.41 -1.22
C MET A 301 -1.64 -14.43 -2.36
N PHE A 302 -0.64 -14.27 -3.22
CA PHE A 302 -0.36 -15.24 -4.30
C PHE A 302 -0.04 -16.63 -3.76
N ILE A 303 0.70 -16.74 -2.65
CA ILE A 303 0.94 -18.03 -1.99
C ILE A 303 -0.38 -18.67 -1.55
N ALA A 304 -1.26 -17.91 -0.89
CA ALA A 304 -2.55 -18.41 -0.43
C ALA A 304 -3.47 -18.84 -1.59
N GLU A 305 -3.44 -18.13 -2.71
CA GLU A 305 -4.18 -18.45 -3.93
C GLU A 305 -3.61 -19.71 -4.61
N LEU A 306 -2.28 -19.82 -4.73
CA LEU A 306 -1.60 -20.96 -5.33
C LEU A 306 -1.77 -22.25 -4.50
N ASP A 307 -1.80 -22.14 -3.19
CA ASP A 307 -1.93 -23.27 -2.26
C ASP A 307 -3.40 -23.57 -1.90
N HIS A 308 -4.36 -22.81 -2.46
CA HIS A 308 -5.77 -23.06 -2.21
C HIS A 308 -6.20 -24.45 -2.66
N PRO A 309 -6.86 -25.27 -1.80
CA PRO A 309 -7.18 -26.69 -2.10
C PRO A 309 -7.99 -26.89 -3.38
N ARG A 310 -8.87 -25.93 -3.67
CA ARG A 310 -9.75 -25.94 -4.84
C ARG A 310 -9.22 -25.13 -6.03
N ARG A 311 -7.96 -24.67 -6.00
CA ARG A 311 -7.39 -23.81 -7.07
C ARG A 311 -7.65 -24.33 -8.48
N ARG A 312 -7.52 -25.65 -8.66
CA ARG A 312 -7.69 -26.30 -9.99
C ARG A 312 -9.13 -26.29 -10.52
N GLU A 313 -10.11 -25.92 -9.69
CA GLU A 313 -11.51 -25.77 -10.10
C GLU A 313 -11.78 -24.41 -10.77
N PHE A 314 -10.88 -23.44 -10.60
CA PHE A 314 -11.02 -22.09 -11.15
C PHE A 314 -10.24 -21.96 -12.46
N ASP A 315 -10.91 -21.45 -13.50
CA ASP A 315 -10.27 -21.13 -14.78
C ASP A 315 -9.55 -19.78 -14.69
N LEU A 316 -8.23 -19.81 -14.63
CA LEU A 316 -7.38 -18.62 -14.55
C LEU A 316 -6.74 -18.27 -15.90
N SER A 317 -7.13 -18.94 -16.99
CA SER A 317 -6.50 -18.82 -18.32
C SER A 317 -6.67 -17.43 -18.96
N SER A 318 -7.57 -16.61 -18.44
CA SER A 318 -7.75 -15.22 -18.91
C SER A 318 -6.70 -14.25 -18.37
N LEU A 319 -5.99 -14.59 -17.29
CA LEU A 319 -4.94 -13.75 -16.73
C LEU A 319 -3.75 -13.67 -17.70
N ARG A 320 -3.16 -12.49 -17.81
CA ARG A 320 -1.91 -12.23 -18.55
C ARG A 320 -0.89 -11.44 -17.73
N THR A 321 -1.36 -10.46 -16.96
CA THR A 321 -0.51 -9.46 -16.29
C THR A 321 -0.96 -9.17 -14.86
N GLY A 322 -0.24 -8.34 -14.17
CA GLY A 322 -0.54 -7.87 -12.83
C GLY A 322 0.71 -7.46 -12.08
N ILE A 323 0.56 -7.20 -10.79
CA ILE A 323 1.67 -6.76 -9.93
C ILE A 323 1.74 -7.62 -8.68
N MET A 324 2.95 -8.09 -8.40
CA MET A 324 3.35 -8.63 -7.11
C MET A 324 4.27 -7.62 -6.42
N ALA A 325 3.83 -7.00 -5.33
CA ALA A 325 4.58 -5.93 -4.67
C ALA A 325 4.34 -5.89 -3.14
N GLY A 326 5.00 -4.97 -2.46
CA GLY A 326 4.81 -4.71 -1.02
C GLY A 326 5.70 -5.54 -0.09
N ALA A 327 6.35 -6.57 -0.59
CA ALA A 327 7.36 -7.38 0.09
C ALA A 327 8.33 -8.00 -0.93
N THR A 328 9.35 -8.69 -0.46
CA THR A 328 10.25 -9.49 -1.32
C THR A 328 9.45 -10.60 -1.99
N CYS A 329 9.61 -10.73 -3.31
CA CYS A 329 8.90 -11.72 -4.13
C CYS A 329 9.78 -12.97 -4.33
N PRO A 330 9.45 -14.12 -3.71
CA PRO A 330 10.24 -15.33 -3.85
C PRO A 330 10.19 -15.88 -5.29
N ILE A 331 11.33 -16.34 -5.81
CA ILE A 331 11.45 -16.83 -7.18
C ILE A 331 10.47 -17.97 -7.50
N GLU A 332 10.29 -18.90 -6.56
CA GLU A 332 9.39 -20.04 -6.77
C GLU A 332 7.93 -19.63 -6.83
N VAL A 333 7.53 -18.64 -6.03
CA VAL A 333 6.17 -18.07 -6.10
C VAL A 333 5.95 -17.42 -7.46
N MET A 334 6.92 -16.62 -7.94
CA MET A 334 6.86 -15.99 -9.25
C MET A 334 6.75 -17.04 -10.39
N ARG A 335 7.54 -18.11 -10.33
CA ARG A 335 7.46 -19.22 -11.32
C ARG A 335 6.08 -19.86 -11.36
N ARG A 336 5.50 -20.11 -10.18
CA ARG A 336 4.16 -20.69 -10.06
C ARG A 336 3.07 -19.71 -10.55
N VAL A 337 3.20 -18.42 -10.25
CA VAL A 337 2.27 -17.39 -10.76
C VAL A 337 2.31 -17.34 -12.30
N ILE A 338 3.49 -17.37 -12.90
CA ILE A 338 3.66 -17.40 -14.35
C ILE A 338 3.09 -18.70 -14.95
N GLY A 339 3.47 -19.85 -14.39
CA GLY A 339 3.10 -21.16 -14.95
C GLY A 339 1.68 -21.60 -14.61
N ASP A 340 1.29 -21.50 -13.34
CA ASP A 340 0.05 -22.05 -12.82
C ASP A 340 -1.13 -21.07 -12.86
N MET A 341 -0.86 -19.74 -12.89
CA MET A 341 -1.89 -18.70 -12.96
C MET A 341 -1.90 -17.97 -14.32
N HIS A 342 -1.08 -18.38 -15.27
CA HIS A 342 -1.00 -17.82 -16.63
C HIS A 342 -0.56 -16.35 -16.72
N MET A 343 -0.01 -15.76 -15.64
CA MET A 343 0.41 -14.36 -15.60
C MET A 343 1.83 -14.19 -16.18
N ALA A 344 1.98 -14.43 -17.47
CA ALA A 344 3.30 -14.37 -18.12
C ALA A 344 3.98 -12.98 -18.00
N GLU A 345 3.18 -11.91 -17.94
CA GLU A 345 3.61 -10.52 -17.87
C GLU A 345 3.51 -9.94 -16.45
N VAL A 346 3.46 -10.78 -15.39
CA VAL A 346 3.44 -10.28 -14.02
C VAL A 346 4.69 -9.45 -13.71
N GLN A 347 4.54 -8.31 -13.08
CA GLN A 347 5.62 -7.37 -12.79
C GLN A 347 5.83 -7.19 -11.29
N ILE A 348 7.06 -6.80 -10.94
CA ILE A 348 7.42 -6.33 -9.60
C ILE A 348 7.39 -4.80 -9.62
N ALA A 349 6.84 -4.20 -8.58
CA ALA A 349 6.85 -2.76 -8.38
C ALA A 349 7.42 -2.42 -6.99
N TYR A 350 8.29 -1.44 -6.94
CA TYR A 350 8.90 -0.92 -5.72
C TYR A 350 8.53 0.55 -5.52
N GLY A 351 8.26 0.86 -4.28
CA GLY A 351 8.02 2.22 -3.84
C GLY A 351 7.43 2.28 -2.43
N MET A 352 6.96 3.45 -2.07
CA MET A 352 6.42 3.76 -0.74
C MET A 352 5.29 4.78 -0.88
N THR A 353 4.46 4.94 0.14
CA THR A 353 3.34 5.89 0.10
C THR A 353 3.82 7.30 -0.27
N GLU A 354 4.97 7.70 0.26
CA GLU A 354 5.64 8.97 0.02
C GLU A 354 6.09 9.17 -1.44
N THR A 355 6.00 8.12 -2.28
CA THR A 355 6.30 8.17 -3.73
C THR A 355 5.12 7.74 -4.62
N SER A 356 3.91 7.70 -4.12
CA SER A 356 2.58 7.69 -4.79
C SER A 356 2.12 6.44 -5.57
N PRO A 357 2.52 5.18 -5.38
CA PRO A 357 3.63 4.70 -4.58
C PRO A 357 4.87 4.32 -5.40
N VAL A 358 4.78 4.07 -6.73
CA VAL A 358 5.80 3.36 -7.51
C VAL A 358 6.91 4.29 -7.97
N SER A 359 8.15 3.95 -7.63
CA SER A 359 9.36 4.61 -8.12
C SER A 359 10.09 3.76 -9.16
N LEU A 360 10.13 2.45 -8.96
CA LEU A 360 10.77 1.49 -9.87
C LEU A 360 9.82 0.34 -10.19
N GLN A 361 9.93 -0.20 -11.38
CA GLN A 361 9.11 -1.31 -11.85
C GLN A 361 9.85 -2.15 -12.88
N THR A 362 9.62 -3.47 -12.87
CA THR A 362 10.08 -4.35 -13.95
C THR A 362 9.20 -4.18 -15.17
N GLY A 363 9.75 -4.42 -16.35
CA GLY A 363 9.01 -4.37 -17.60
C GLY A 363 8.35 -5.70 -17.97
N PRO A 364 7.39 -5.70 -18.93
CA PRO A 364 6.74 -6.92 -19.40
C PRO A 364 7.72 -7.87 -20.12
N ASP A 365 8.78 -7.32 -20.71
CA ASP A 365 9.79 -8.08 -21.46
C ASP A 365 10.98 -8.52 -20.60
N ASP A 366 11.02 -8.13 -19.32
CA ASP A 366 12.10 -8.53 -18.43
C ASP A 366 12.04 -10.04 -18.16
N GLY A 367 13.18 -10.72 -18.28
CA GLY A 367 13.30 -12.13 -17.96
C GLY A 367 12.98 -12.42 -16.47
N LEU A 368 12.61 -13.68 -16.20
CA LEU A 368 12.24 -14.09 -14.82
C LEU A 368 13.30 -13.72 -13.79
N GLU A 369 14.57 -13.90 -14.09
CA GLU A 369 15.67 -13.60 -13.18
C GLU A 369 15.68 -12.11 -12.78
N LEU A 370 15.55 -11.19 -13.74
CA LEU A 370 15.47 -9.76 -13.45
C LEU A 370 14.26 -9.39 -12.61
N ARG A 371 13.09 -10.01 -12.89
CA ARG A 371 11.86 -9.77 -12.12
C ARG A 371 11.97 -10.21 -10.66
N VAL A 372 12.73 -11.24 -10.33
CA VAL A 372 12.82 -11.78 -8.97
C VAL A 372 14.04 -11.29 -8.20
N THR A 373 15.11 -10.91 -8.89
CA THR A 373 16.36 -10.43 -8.25
C THR A 373 16.43 -8.92 -8.14
N THR A 374 15.59 -8.18 -8.88
CA THR A 374 15.57 -6.71 -8.88
C THR A 374 14.16 -6.17 -8.61
N VAL A 375 14.07 -4.88 -8.36
CA VAL A 375 12.80 -4.15 -8.33
C VAL A 375 12.56 -3.36 -9.63
N GLY A 376 13.26 -3.73 -10.68
CA GLY A 376 13.17 -3.11 -12.00
C GLY A 376 13.99 -1.84 -12.14
N ARG A 377 13.57 -0.99 -13.07
CA ARG A 377 14.20 0.28 -13.42
C ARG A 377 13.31 1.46 -13.03
N THR A 378 13.90 2.64 -13.01
CA THR A 378 13.20 3.88 -12.70
C THR A 378 11.99 4.08 -13.63
N GLN A 379 10.81 4.36 -13.04
CA GLN A 379 9.58 4.68 -13.76
C GLN A 379 9.77 5.88 -14.70
N PRO A 380 9.02 5.95 -15.82
CA PRO A 380 9.07 7.10 -16.72
C PRO A 380 8.91 8.44 -15.97
N ARG A 381 9.65 9.46 -16.40
CA ARG A 381 9.63 10.82 -15.82
C ARG A 381 10.08 10.91 -14.35
N LEU A 382 10.67 9.86 -13.79
CA LEU A 382 11.32 9.89 -12.48
C LEU A 382 12.83 9.81 -12.63
N GLU A 383 13.53 10.13 -11.56
CA GLU A 383 14.97 9.98 -11.42
C GLU A 383 15.24 9.15 -10.16
N SER A 384 16.26 8.31 -10.22
CA SER A 384 16.74 7.53 -9.07
C SER A 384 18.27 7.64 -8.97
N LYS A 385 18.75 7.73 -7.73
CA LYS A 385 20.18 7.68 -7.42
C LYS A 385 20.42 6.83 -6.18
N ILE A 386 21.64 6.32 -6.04
CA ILE A 386 22.09 5.66 -4.82
C ILE A 386 23.23 6.49 -4.23
N VAL A 387 23.12 6.81 -2.92
CA VAL A 387 24.04 7.70 -2.24
C VAL A 387 24.67 7.04 -1.01
N ASP A 388 25.89 7.46 -0.67
CA ASP A 388 26.56 7.10 0.58
C ASP A 388 25.99 7.92 1.77
N GLN A 389 26.53 7.67 2.95
CA GLN A 389 26.14 8.36 4.20
C GLN A 389 26.42 9.88 4.18
N THR A 390 27.23 10.37 3.23
CA THR A 390 27.52 11.81 3.04
C THR A 390 26.64 12.45 1.97
N GLY A 391 25.72 11.68 1.34
CA GLY A 391 24.84 12.13 0.28
C GLY A 391 25.47 12.15 -1.11
N ARG A 392 26.68 11.58 -1.28
CA ARG A 392 27.36 11.49 -2.58
C ARG A 392 26.90 10.26 -3.34
N VAL A 393 26.69 10.43 -4.66
CA VAL A 393 26.32 9.32 -5.53
C VAL A 393 27.47 8.30 -5.58
N VAL A 394 27.16 7.04 -5.25
CA VAL A 394 28.14 5.95 -5.30
C VAL A 394 28.30 5.42 -6.74
N PRO A 395 29.43 4.75 -7.07
CA PRO A 395 29.57 4.00 -8.30
C PRO A 395 28.53 2.89 -8.44
N ARG A 396 28.21 2.49 -9.67
CA ARG A 396 27.38 1.31 -9.93
C ARG A 396 28.01 0.06 -9.32
N GLY A 397 27.16 -0.83 -8.78
CA GLY A 397 27.59 -2.02 -8.04
C GLY A 397 27.87 -1.78 -6.56
N GLU A 398 27.94 -0.54 -6.09
CA GLU A 398 28.13 -0.23 -4.66
C GLU A 398 26.80 -0.02 -3.93
N ILE A 399 26.80 -0.38 -2.65
CA ILE A 399 25.61 -0.25 -1.77
C ILE A 399 25.51 1.19 -1.26
N GLY A 400 24.31 1.75 -1.29
CA GLY A 400 23.99 3.02 -0.67
C GLY A 400 22.48 3.19 -0.50
N GLU A 401 22.06 4.35 0.01
CA GLU A 401 20.64 4.68 0.15
C GLU A 401 20.03 5.02 -1.22
N LEU A 402 18.89 4.39 -1.54
CA LEU A 402 18.12 4.73 -2.72
C LEU A 402 17.36 6.04 -2.48
N CYS A 403 17.50 6.98 -3.41
CA CYS A 403 16.73 8.22 -3.45
C CYS A 403 15.96 8.30 -4.75
N THR A 404 14.77 8.87 -4.73
CA THR A 404 13.93 9.11 -5.91
C THR A 404 13.49 10.56 -6.00
N ARG A 405 13.29 11.07 -7.23
CA ARG A 405 12.83 12.43 -7.49
C ARG A 405 11.91 12.46 -8.70
N GLY A 406 10.94 13.35 -8.68
CA GLY A 406 10.04 13.62 -9.80
C GLY A 406 8.59 13.76 -9.37
N TYR A 407 7.67 13.57 -10.31
CA TYR A 407 6.24 13.81 -10.12
C TYR A 407 5.61 12.98 -8.99
N SER A 408 6.18 11.81 -8.68
CA SER A 408 5.60 10.88 -7.70
C SER A 408 5.89 11.25 -6.25
N VAL A 409 6.90 12.09 -5.99
CA VAL A 409 7.28 12.47 -4.63
C VAL A 409 6.18 13.31 -3.99
N MET A 410 5.74 12.92 -2.81
CA MET A 410 4.70 13.59 -2.03
C MET A 410 4.96 15.09 -1.86
N LEU A 411 3.92 15.85 -1.54
CA LEU A 411 4.05 17.26 -1.18
C LEU A 411 4.80 17.42 0.16
N GLY A 412 4.62 16.49 1.07
CA GLY A 412 5.23 16.42 2.39
C GLY A 412 4.35 15.62 3.35
N TYR A 413 4.75 15.54 4.61
CA TYR A 413 3.89 15.02 5.67
C TYR A 413 2.91 16.10 6.14
N TRP A 414 1.65 15.76 6.27
CA TRP A 414 0.58 16.68 6.67
C TRP A 414 0.85 17.27 8.04
N ASN A 415 0.89 18.60 8.12
CA ASN A 415 1.19 19.37 9.35
C ASN A 415 2.49 18.96 10.07
N ASP A 416 3.48 18.41 9.33
CA ASP A 416 4.77 18.00 9.87
C ASP A 416 5.93 18.43 8.96
N PRO A 417 6.28 19.75 8.98
CA PRO A 417 7.34 20.28 8.13
C PRO A 417 8.73 19.75 8.52
N GLN A 418 8.94 19.39 9.79
CA GLN A 418 10.20 18.82 10.24
C GLN A 418 10.43 17.43 9.63
N ALA A 419 9.48 16.52 9.80
CA ALA A 419 9.58 15.19 9.19
C ALA A 419 9.67 15.28 7.67
N THR A 420 9.01 16.27 7.05
CA THR A 420 9.11 16.50 5.60
C THR A 420 10.54 16.88 5.20
N ALA A 421 11.19 17.81 5.92
CA ALA A 421 12.56 18.22 5.64
C ALA A 421 13.60 17.12 5.91
N GLU A 422 13.31 16.20 6.82
CA GLU A 422 14.14 15.01 7.08
C GLU A 422 14.02 13.98 5.94
N ALA A 423 12.85 13.86 5.30
CA ALA A 423 12.59 12.87 4.27
C ALA A 423 12.90 13.37 2.85
N ILE A 424 12.73 14.65 2.58
CA ILE A 424 12.90 15.26 1.26
C ILE A 424 13.96 16.36 1.33
N ASP A 425 15.08 16.17 0.65
CA ASP A 425 16.17 17.13 0.63
C ASP A 425 15.82 18.44 -0.13
N PRO A 426 16.62 19.52 0.00
CA PRO A 426 16.37 20.77 -0.71
C PRO A 426 16.36 20.66 -2.24
N ALA A 427 17.00 19.63 -2.82
CA ALA A 427 16.97 19.33 -4.25
C ALA A 427 15.77 18.44 -4.64
N ARG A 428 14.82 18.23 -3.72
CA ARG A 428 13.59 17.45 -3.89
C ARG A 428 13.81 15.95 -4.09
N TRP A 429 14.92 15.41 -3.60
CA TRP A 429 15.11 13.97 -3.52
C TRP A 429 14.43 13.44 -2.27
N MET A 430 13.57 12.44 -2.46
CA MET A 430 13.02 11.63 -1.40
C MET A 430 14.03 10.57 -0.98
N HIS A 431 14.44 10.59 0.26
CA HIS A 431 15.27 9.57 0.90
C HIS A 431 14.38 8.41 1.34
N THR A 432 14.58 7.22 0.75
CA THR A 432 13.68 6.10 0.98
C THR A 432 13.96 5.35 2.29
N GLY A 433 15.16 5.50 2.85
CA GLY A 433 15.66 4.69 3.96
C GLY A 433 15.95 3.24 3.55
N ASP A 434 15.83 2.89 2.28
CA ASP A 434 16.14 1.57 1.76
C ASP A 434 17.53 1.57 1.12
N LEU A 435 18.35 0.57 1.46
CA LEU A 435 19.66 0.35 0.87
C LEU A 435 19.54 -0.48 -0.41
N ALA A 436 20.23 -0.05 -1.44
CA ALA A 436 20.13 -0.65 -2.75
C ALA A 436 21.47 -0.67 -3.50
N VAL A 437 21.50 -1.45 -4.57
CA VAL A 437 22.57 -1.50 -5.57
C VAL A 437 21.97 -1.30 -6.95
N MET A 438 22.60 -0.50 -7.79
CA MET A 438 22.24 -0.31 -9.19
C MET A 438 23.27 -1.00 -10.08
N ASP A 439 22.82 -1.84 -11.02
CA ASP A 439 23.71 -2.47 -11.99
C ASP A 439 24.00 -1.58 -13.20
N ASP A 440 24.81 -2.09 -14.14
CA ASP A 440 25.23 -1.33 -15.34
C ASP A 440 24.07 -1.03 -16.29
N ASP A 441 22.99 -1.80 -16.27
CA ASP A 441 21.77 -1.62 -17.09
C ASP A 441 20.71 -0.75 -16.40
N GLY A 442 20.98 -0.29 -15.16
CA GLY A 442 20.09 0.57 -14.37
C GLY A 442 18.99 -0.18 -13.61
N TYR A 443 19.07 -1.51 -13.52
CA TYR A 443 18.22 -2.26 -12.61
C TYR A 443 18.69 -2.06 -11.17
N VAL A 444 17.73 -1.98 -10.28
CA VAL A 444 17.96 -1.76 -8.85
C VAL A 444 17.58 -3.00 -8.04
N ARG A 445 18.46 -3.41 -7.17
CA ARG A 445 18.24 -4.46 -6.18
C ARG A 445 18.22 -3.86 -4.78
N ILE A 446 17.15 -4.06 -4.05
CA ILE A 446 17.06 -3.66 -2.64
C ILE A 446 17.82 -4.69 -1.80
N VAL A 447 18.74 -4.23 -0.97
CA VAL A 447 19.54 -5.09 -0.07
C VAL A 447 19.06 -5.06 1.37
N GLY A 448 18.22 -4.09 1.74
CA GLY A 448 17.63 -3.99 3.07
C GLY A 448 17.21 -2.57 3.41
N ARG A 449 16.78 -2.37 4.65
CA ARG A 449 16.56 -1.03 5.20
C ARG A 449 17.75 -0.58 6.00
N SER A 450 18.10 0.69 5.91
CA SER A 450 19.19 1.28 6.66
C SER A 450 19.06 1.03 8.18
N LYS A 451 17.84 1.16 8.70
CA LYS A 451 17.51 0.93 10.12
C LYS A 451 17.35 -0.53 10.54
N ASP A 452 17.17 -1.45 9.59
CA ASP A 452 17.08 -2.89 9.86
C ASP A 452 18.42 -3.58 9.65
N MET A 453 19.43 -2.86 9.14
CA MET A 453 20.80 -3.35 9.01
C MET A 453 21.35 -3.64 10.40
N ILE A 454 21.89 -4.82 10.57
CA ILE A 454 22.45 -5.29 11.86
C ILE A 454 23.93 -4.96 11.88
N ILE A 455 24.38 -4.25 12.91
CA ILE A 455 25.80 -3.92 13.10
C ILE A 455 26.37 -4.84 14.18
N ARG A 456 26.99 -5.93 13.75
CA ARG A 456 27.54 -6.95 14.66
C ARG A 456 29.06 -6.94 14.66
N GLY A 457 29.65 -6.47 15.76
CA GLY A 457 31.11 -6.42 15.89
C GLY A 457 31.80 -5.51 14.88
N GLY A 458 31.10 -4.47 14.39
CA GLY A 458 31.59 -3.54 13.37
C GLY A 458 31.31 -3.98 11.93
N GLU A 459 30.74 -5.16 11.72
CA GLU A 459 30.34 -5.67 10.40
C GLU A 459 28.88 -5.37 10.11
N ASN A 460 28.59 -4.87 8.90
CA ASN A 460 27.23 -4.64 8.42
C ASN A 460 26.62 -5.93 7.89
N ILE A 461 25.51 -6.36 8.47
CA ILE A 461 24.78 -7.55 8.07
C ILE A 461 23.40 -7.12 7.58
N TYR A 462 23.08 -7.51 6.37
CA TYR A 462 21.79 -7.20 5.75
C TYR A 462 20.82 -8.36 5.96
N PRO A 463 19.72 -8.18 6.70
CA PRO A 463 18.77 -9.25 7.00
C PRO A 463 18.31 -10.03 5.77
N ARG A 464 18.07 -9.31 4.65
CA ARG A 464 17.62 -9.91 3.39
C ARG A 464 18.59 -10.95 2.82
N GLU A 465 19.89 -10.72 2.93
CA GLU A 465 20.90 -11.69 2.48
C GLU A 465 20.76 -13.02 3.22
N LEU A 466 20.51 -12.95 4.54
CA LEU A 466 20.30 -14.14 5.35
C LEU A 466 18.93 -14.77 5.09
N GLU A 467 17.91 -13.98 4.90
CA GLU A 467 16.57 -14.46 4.54
C GLU A 467 16.62 -15.25 3.23
N GLU A 468 17.23 -14.67 2.17
CA GLU A 468 17.43 -15.34 0.88
C GLU A 468 18.25 -16.64 1.02
N PHE A 469 19.28 -16.63 1.86
CA PHE A 469 20.07 -17.83 2.15
C PHE A 469 19.24 -18.92 2.81
N PHE A 470 18.46 -18.60 3.86
CA PHE A 470 17.64 -19.60 4.56
C PHE A 470 16.47 -20.12 3.71
N PHE A 471 15.94 -19.36 2.76
CA PHE A 471 14.95 -19.86 1.80
C PHE A 471 15.47 -21.00 0.92
N THR A 472 16.80 -21.18 0.82
CA THR A 472 17.38 -22.33 0.11
C THR A 472 17.38 -23.61 0.94
N HIS A 473 16.99 -23.57 2.21
CA HIS A 473 16.90 -24.76 3.06
C HIS A 473 15.56 -25.46 2.85
N PRO A 474 15.55 -26.80 2.56
CA PRO A 474 14.34 -27.50 2.13
C PRO A 474 13.19 -27.54 3.16
N ALA A 475 13.50 -27.36 4.44
CA ALA A 475 12.49 -27.34 5.50
C ALA A 475 11.90 -25.95 5.77
N VAL A 476 12.50 -24.87 5.25
CA VAL A 476 12.11 -23.48 5.54
C VAL A 476 11.04 -23.01 4.57
N ALA A 477 9.85 -22.70 5.07
CA ALA A 477 8.76 -22.13 4.30
C ALA A 477 8.85 -20.60 4.23
N ASP A 478 9.26 -19.94 5.34
CA ASP A 478 9.46 -18.49 5.41
C ASP A 478 10.44 -18.16 6.52
N VAL A 479 11.13 -17.02 6.40
CA VAL A 479 12.14 -16.59 7.35
C VAL A 479 12.22 -15.07 7.43
N GLN A 480 12.41 -14.57 8.64
CA GLN A 480 12.64 -13.16 8.88
C GLN A 480 13.83 -12.99 9.83
N VAL A 481 14.74 -12.10 9.50
CA VAL A 481 15.95 -11.85 10.27
C VAL A 481 15.91 -10.45 10.88
N ILE A 482 16.27 -10.36 12.17
CA ILE A 482 16.30 -9.12 12.94
C ILE A 482 17.56 -9.03 13.77
N GLY A 483 17.99 -7.80 14.09
CA GLY A 483 19.00 -7.51 15.09
C GLY A 483 18.38 -7.23 16.45
N ILE A 484 19.03 -7.68 17.52
CA ILE A 484 18.71 -7.33 18.91
C ILE A 484 19.95 -6.77 19.58
N PRO A 485 19.83 -5.90 20.61
CA PRO A 485 20.99 -5.40 21.35
C PRO A 485 21.81 -6.54 21.98
N ASP A 486 23.14 -6.46 21.88
CA ASP A 486 24.09 -7.37 22.51
C ASP A 486 25.26 -6.57 23.10
N GLU A 487 25.62 -6.84 24.35
CA GLU A 487 26.67 -6.11 25.08
C GLU A 487 28.06 -6.25 24.47
N ARG A 488 28.34 -7.39 23.84
CA ARG A 488 29.67 -7.71 23.30
C ARG A 488 29.85 -7.24 21.86
N TYR A 489 28.82 -7.40 21.04
CA TYR A 489 28.90 -7.17 19.60
C TYR A 489 28.10 -5.96 19.12
N GLY A 490 27.44 -5.22 20.03
CA GLY A 490 26.51 -4.13 19.71
C GLY A 490 25.13 -4.68 19.37
N GLU A 491 25.07 -5.53 18.34
CA GLU A 491 23.86 -6.27 18.00
C GLU A 491 24.14 -7.75 17.76
N GLU A 492 23.12 -8.58 17.95
CA GLU A 492 23.13 -10.01 17.69
C GLU A 492 21.98 -10.42 16.77
N ILE A 493 22.17 -11.48 15.99
CA ILE A 493 21.24 -11.90 14.95
C ILE A 493 20.22 -12.90 15.53
N VAL A 494 18.94 -12.64 15.28
CA VAL A 494 17.83 -13.57 15.53
C VAL A 494 17.16 -13.91 14.20
N ALA A 495 17.07 -15.20 13.87
CA ALA A 495 16.29 -15.68 12.73
C ALA A 495 14.97 -16.29 13.22
N TRP A 496 13.87 -15.71 12.78
CA TRP A 496 12.53 -16.27 12.96
C TRP A 496 12.22 -17.17 11.77
N ILE A 497 11.92 -18.43 12.03
CA ILE A 497 11.79 -19.48 11.02
C ILE A 497 10.38 -20.07 11.05
N LYS A 498 9.73 -20.09 9.90
CA LYS A 498 8.52 -20.88 9.66
C LYS A 498 8.89 -22.09 8.81
N LEU A 499 8.54 -23.29 9.28
CA LEU A 499 8.82 -24.53 8.57
C LEU A 499 7.65 -24.92 7.66
N HIS A 500 7.94 -25.66 6.60
CA HIS A 500 6.90 -26.31 5.80
C HIS A 500 6.11 -27.33 6.65
N PRO A 501 4.80 -27.53 6.40
CA PRO A 501 4.01 -28.52 7.10
C PRO A 501 4.65 -29.92 7.01
N GLY A 502 4.81 -30.58 8.17
CA GLY A 502 5.43 -31.90 8.26
C GLY A 502 6.95 -31.94 8.18
N HIS A 503 7.62 -30.79 8.04
CA HIS A 503 9.08 -30.71 8.10
C HIS A 503 9.54 -30.34 9.51
N HIS A 504 10.77 -30.77 9.85
CA HIS A 504 11.41 -30.48 11.13
C HIS A 504 12.83 -29.97 10.89
N ALA A 505 13.20 -28.97 11.62
CA ALA A 505 14.57 -28.47 11.74
C ALA A 505 14.76 -27.90 13.14
N ASP A 506 15.96 -28.02 13.67
CA ASP A 506 16.35 -27.43 14.96
C ASP A 506 17.51 -26.44 14.79
N ASP A 507 17.87 -25.77 15.89
CA ASP A 507 18.95 -24.78 15.92
C ASP A 507 20.28 -25.35 15.42
N GLU A 508 20.61 -26.62 15.80
CA GLU A 508 21.88 -27.23 15.42
C GLU A 508 21.93 -27.52 13.92
N GLN A 509 20.85 -28.01 13.36
CA GLN A 509 20.73 -28.29 11.93
C GLN A 509 20.84 -27.01 11.11
N LEU A 510 20.15 -25.93 11.50
CA LEU A 510 20.24 -24.64 10.81
C LEU A 510 21.62 -24.00 10.95
N ARG A 511 22.28 -24.11 12.12
CA ARG A 511 23.67 -23.67 12.30
C ARG A 511 24.64 -24.50 11.45
N ALA A 512 24.43 -25.80 11.37
CA ALA A 512 25.24 -26.68 10.52
C ALA A 512 25.06 -26.33 9.04
N PHE A 513 23.83 -25.99 8.63
CA PHE A 513 23.54 -25.51 7.28
C PHE A 513 24.28 -24.21 6.94
N CYS A 514 24.44 -23.30 7.90
CA CYS A 514 25.19 -22.07 7.73
C CYS A 514 26.71 -22.29 7.61
N LYS A 515 27.26 -23.30 8.33
CA LYS A 515 28.71 -23.56 8.36
C LYS A 515 29.21 -23.84 6.94
N ALA A 516 30.37 -23.24 6.61
CA ALA A 516 31.04 -23.32 5.31
C ALA A 516 30.26 -22.75 4.10
N ARG A 517 29.07 -22.16 4.31
CA ARG A 517 28.26 -21.56 3.26
C ARG A 517 28.16 -20.04 3.37
N ILE A 518 28.14 -19.52 4.60
CA ILE A 518 28.14 -18.08 4.90
C ILE A 518 29.23 -17.73 5.90
N ALA A 519 29.63 -16.47 5.95
CA ALA A 519 30.64 -15.98 6.88
C ALA A 519 30.19 -16.19 8.34
N HIS A 520 31.11 -16.55 9.22
CA HIS A 520 30.81 -16.89 10.61
C HIS A 520 30.05 -15.79 11.37
N PHE A 521 30.37 -14.53 11.11
CA PHE A 521 29.72 -13.38 11.76
C PHE A 521 28.27 -13.18 11.31
N LYS A 522 27.84 -13.79 10.19
CA LYS A 522 26.47 -13.79 9.67
C LYS A 522 25.59 -14.91 10.22
N ILE A 523 26.17 -15.89 10.92
CA ILE A 523 25.39 -17.01 11.45
C ILE A 523 24.54 -16.53 12.65
N PRO A 524 23.19 -16.71 12.60
CA PRO A 524 22.33 -16.31 13.70
C PRO A 524 22.71 -17.01 15.01
N ARG A 525 22.73 -16.24 16.09
CA ARG A 525 22.90 -16.78 17.43
C ARG A 525 21.62 -17.41 17.96
N HIS A 526 20.48 -16.87 17.57
CA HIS A 526 19.19 -17.31 18.04
C HIS A 526 18.30 -17.69 16.85
N PHE A 527 17.63 -18.82 16.97
CA PHE A 527 16.58 -19.26 16.05
C PHE A 527 15.27 -19.33 16.82
N ARG A 528 14.22 -18.80 16.23
CA ARG A 528 12.87 -18.84 16.77
C ARG A 528 11.93 -19.46 15.76
N PHE A 529 11.36 -20.62 16.11
CA PHE A 529 10.39 -21.29 15.27
C PHE A 529 8.99 -20.76 15.55
N VAL A 530 8.24 -20.44 14.50
CA VAL A 530 6.90 -19.84 14.59
C VAL A 530 5.97 -20.42 13.53
N ASP A 531 4.69 -20.43 13.83
CA ASP A 531 3.65 -20.76 12.84
C ASP A 531 3.29 -19.54 11.99
N GLU A 532 3.35 -18.34 12.59
CA GLU A 532 3.03 -17.06 11.93
C GLU A 532 3.94 -15.95 12.44
N PHE A 533 4.21 -14.96 11.55
CA PHE A 533 4.93 -13.74 11.92
C PHE A 533 3.94 -12.65 12.35
N PRO A 534 4.37 -11.72 13.21
CA PRO A 534 3.63 -10.47 13.42
C PRO A 534 3.52 -9.69 12.11
N MET A 535 2.29 -9.46 11.64
CA MET A 535 2.03 -8.76 10.38
C MET A 535 1.09 -7.59 10.59
N THR A 536 1.17 -6.62 9.68
CA THR A 536 0.14 -5.60 9.50
C THR A 536 -1.08 -6.22 8.80
N VAL A 537 -2.20 -5.50 8.78
CA VAL A 537 -3.41 -5.90 8.03
C VAL A 537 -3.15 -6.02 6.52
N THR A 538 -2.15 -5.32 6.01
CA THR A 538 -1.70 -5.39 4.61
C THR A 538 -0.75 -6.54 4.32
N GLY A 539 -0.48 -7.41 5.29
CA GLY A 539 0.45 -8.53 5.15
C GLY A 539 1.94 -8.16 5.23
N LYS A 540 2.27 -6.94 5.69
CA LYS A 540 3.67 -6.55 5.91
C LYS A 540 4.17 -7.06 7.25
N ILE A 541 5.36 -7.66 7.26
CA ILE A 541 6.05 -8.12 8.47
C ILE A 541 6.40 -6.95 9.38
N GLN A 542 6.11 -7.09 10.67
CA GLN A 542 6.40 -6.10 11.72
C GLN A 542 7.70 -6.46 12.45
N LYS A 543 8.86 -6.21 11.81
CA LYS A 543 10.18 -6.54 12.40
C LYS A 543 10.41 -5.88 13.77
N PHE A 544 9.87 -4.69 14.00
CA PHE A 544 9.96 -4.03 15.30
C PHE A 544 9.29 -4.85 16.42
N ARG A 545 8.11 -5.44 16.15
CA ARG A 545 7.42 -6.32 17.12
C ARG A 545 8.19 -7.61 17.35
N MET A 546 8.78 -8.17 16.30
CA MET A 546 9.64 -9.35 16.43
C MET A 546 10.85 -9.04 17.31
N ARG A 547 11.44 -7.84 17.15
CA ARG A 547 12.56 -7.36 17.98
C ARG A 547 12.15 -7.23 19.46
N GLU A 548 11.03 -6.58 19.74
CA GLU A 548 10.48 -6.44 21.10
C GLU A 548 10.28 -7.82 21.77
N ILE A 549 9.59 -8.73 21.08
CA ILE A 549 9.32 -10.08 21.57
C ILE A 549 10.63 -10.84 21.84
N SER A 550 11.58 -10.78 20.89
CA SER A 550 12.87 -11.49 21.04
C SER A 550 13.69 -10.97 22.19
N ILE A 551 13.74 -9.64 22.39
CA ILE A 551 14.46 -9.03 23.54
C ILE A 551 13.85 -9.51 24.86
N GLU A 552 12.52 -9.52 24.98
CA GLU A 552 11.84 -9.93 26.20
C GLU A 552 12.04 -11.42 26.51
N GLU A 553 11.91 -12.29 25.50
CA GLU A 553 12.12 -13.73 25.67
C GLU A 553 13.56 -14.06 26.08
N ILE A 554 14.55 -13.44 25.44
CA ILE A 554 15.96 -13.67 25.77
C ILE A 554 16.28 -13.17 27.17
N ARG A 555 15.72 -12.02 27.58
CA ARG A 555 15.83 -11.50 28.95
C ARG A 555 15.23 -12.46 29.98
N LEU A 556 14.05 -12.99 29.72
CA LEU A 556 13.40 -13.96 30.60
C LEU A 556 14.18 -15.27 30.69
N LEU A 557 14.79 -15.72 29.60
CA LEU A 557 15.65 -16.92 29.60
C LEU A 557 16.93 -16.68 30.41
N ALA A 558 17.55 -15.50 30.31
CA ALA A 558 18.73 -15.15 31.10
C ALA A 558 18.41 -15.12 32.60
N LEU A 559 17.29 -14.51 33.00
CA LEU A 559 16.84 -14.51 34.40
C LEU A 559 16.55 -15.92 34.95
N ARG A 560 15.98 -16.82 34.14
CA ARG A 560 15.72 -18.22 34.52
C ARG A 560 17.01 -19.03 34.65
N GLN A 561 18.07 -18.67 33.95
CA GLN A 561 19.39 -19.35 34.01
C GLN A 561 20.32 -18.75 35.07
N GLY A 562 19.86 -17.74 35.84
CA GLY A 562 20.67 -17.13 36.91
C GLY A 562 21.88 -16.35 36.39
N ARG A 563 21.78 -15.82 35.17
CA ARG A 563 22.78 -14.91 34.60
C ARG A 563 22.21 -13.49 34.67
N ASP A 564 22.65 -12.75 35.68
CA ASP A 564 22.43 -11.30 35.78
C ASP A 564 23.28 -10.54 34.75
#